data_d0d38d2df82fd250c1d672f8d8c9f43f
#
_entry.id   d0d38d2df82fd250c1d672f8d8c9f43f
#
_cell.length_a   1.000
_cell.length_b   1.000
_cell.length_c   1.000
_cell.angle_alpha   90.00
_cell.angle_beta   90.00
_cell.angle_gamma   90.00
#
_symmetry.space_group_name_H-M   'P 1'
#
loop_
_entity.id
_entity.type
_entity.pdbx_description
1 polymer ?
#
loop_
_entity_poly.entity_id
_entity_poly.type
_entity_poly.pdbx_seq_one_letter_code
_entity_poly.pdbx_strand_id
1 'polypeptide(L)'
;EANGAKLVFEDFSHVYWEPGDIGNPLEYIAYRMLSHFNYGHIDRRIKTIKELARRYKVDGVIHFSHWGCRQSNGSLNIIRRSLQEEGLPFLVLDGDCVDSLNYASSQVQTRIDGFLEMLS
;
A
#
# COMPACT_ATOMS: atom_id res chain seq x y z
N GLU A 1 -15.74 4.49 4.81
CA GLU A 1 -16.44 5.50 5.64
C GLU A 1 -17.81 4.99 6.14
N ALA A 2 -18.51 4.17 5.35
CA ALA A 2 -19.81 3.61 5.77
C ALA A 2 -19.74 2.77 7.06
N ASN A 3 -18.58 2.18 7.34
CA ASN A 3 -18.35 1.31 8.49
C ASN A 3 -17.57 2.00 9.64
N GLY A 4 -17.60 3.34 9.70
CA GLY A 4 -16.90 4.10 10.73
C GLY A 4 -15.38 4.25 10.55
N ALA A 5 -14.81 3.68 9.49
CA ALA A 5 -13.40 3.79 9.18
C ALA A 5 -13.13 4.93 8.19
N LYS A 6 -11.93 5.51 8.26
CA LYS A 6 -11.47 6.53 7.32
C LYS A 6 -10.19 6.07 6.64
N LEU A 7 -10.18 6.09 5.31
CA LEU A 7 -8.95 5.93 4.54
C LEU A 7 -8.15 7.23 4.61
N VAL A 8 -7.05 7.21 5.35
CA VAL A 8 -6.24 8.41 5.62
C VAL A 8 -5.17 8.62 4.57
N PHE A 9 -4.69 7.51 3.97
CA PHE A 9 -3.55 7.52 3.08
C PHE A 9 -3.55 6.31 2.15
N GLU A 10 -3.05 6.51 0.95
CA GLU A 10 -2.91 5.52 -0.09
C GLU A 10 -1.47 5.56 -0.64
N ASP A 11 -0.74 4.44 -0.62
CA ASP A 11 0.68 4.44 -0.95
C ASP A 11 0.95 4.81 -2.43
N PHE A 12 0.05 4.48 -3.34
CA PHE A 12 0.15 4.90 -4.74
C PHE A 12 0.06 6.41 -4.94
N SER A 13 -0.59 7.11 -4.03
CA SER A 13 -0.73 8.58 -4.06
C SER A 13 0.49 9.29 -3.47
N HIS A 14 1.43 8.55 -2.88
CA HIS A 14 2.66 9.11 -2.34
C HIS A 14 3.71 9.29 -3.45
N VAL A 15 3.49 10.31 -4.25
CA VAL A 15 4.30 10.63 -5.43
C VAL A 15 4.85 12.07 -5.33
N TYR A 16 5.72 12.29 -4.34
CA TYR A 16 6.39 13.59 -4.19
C TYR A 16 7.84 13.52 -4.65
N TRP A 17 8.23 14.47 -5.46
CA TRP A 17 9.62 14.68 -5.85
C TRP A 17 9.98 16.15 -5.71
N GLU A 18 11.19 16.42 -5.26
CA GLU A 18 11.75 17.75 -5.30
C GLU A 18 11.79 18.26 -6.77
N PRO A 19 11.60 19.58 -6.98
CA PRO A 19 11.78 20.19 -8.29
C PRO A 19 13.18 19.87 -8.83
N GLY A 20 13.25 19.43 -10.05
CA GLY A 20 14.50 19.05 -10.68
C GLY A 20 15.09 20.13 -11.57
N ASP A 21 16.31 19.88 -12.02
CA ASP A 21 16.99 20.75 -12.98
C ASP A 21 16.34 20.63 -14.37
N ILE A 22 15.76 21.74 -14.83
CA ILE A 22 15.16 21.84 -16.16
C ILE A 22 16.23 21.75 -17.26
N GLY A 23 17.50 22.09 -16.94
CA GLY A 23 18.62 21.97 -17.85
C GLY A 23 18.99 20.53 -18.22
N ASN A 24 18.65 19.57 -17.33
CA ASN A 24 18.90 18.13 -17.52
C ASN A 24 17.62 17.28 -17.38
N PRO A 25 16.64 17.44 -18.27
CA PRO A 25 15.33 16.84 -18.10
C PRO A 25 15.34 15.30 -18.10
N LEU A 26 16.22 14.68 -18.89
CA LEU A 26 16.32 13.21 -18.95
C LEU A 26 16.91 12.62 -17.66
N GLU A 27 17.90 13.27 -17.09
CA GLU A 27 18.49 12.87 -15.82
C GLU A 27 17.45 13.00 -14.69
N TYR A 28 16.70 14.09 -14.68
CA TYR A 28 15.63 14.29 -13.70
C TYR A 28 14.51 13.25 -13.82
N ILE A 29 14.09 12.91 -15.04
CA ILE A 29 13.10 11.83 -15.26
C ILE A 29 13.65 10.49 -14.77
N ALA A 30 14.90 10.16 -15.09
CA ALA A 30 15.54 8.94 -14.60
C ALA A 30 15.63 8.91 -13.07
N TYR A 31 16.00 10.01 -12.44
CA TYR A 31 16.01 10.15 -10.99
C TYR A 31 14.61 9.90 -10.38
N ARG A 32 13.57 10.51 -10.93
CA ARG A 32 12.19 10.29 -10.48
C ARG A 32 11.79 8.83 -10.56
N MET A 33 12.07 8.18 -11.67
CA MET A 33 11.75 6.76 -11.86
C MET A 33 12.49 5.88 -10.85
N LEU A 34 13.78 6.09 -10.65
CA LEU A 34 14.62 5.28 -9.76
C LEU A 34 14.40 5.58 -8.27
N SER A 35 13.98 6.78 -7.93
CA SER A 35 13.74 7.18 -6.55
C SER A 35 12.36 6.76 -6.01
N HIS A 36 11.45 6.32 -6.88
CA HIS A 36 10.14 5.85 -6.44
C HIS A 36 10.27 4.67 -5.47
N PHE A 37 9.55 4.72 -4.34
CA PHE A 37 9.71 3.73 -3.26
C PHE A 37 9.29 2.31 -3.64
N ASN A 38 8.47 2.14 -4.67
CA ASN A 38 8.14 0.83 -5.24
C ASN A 38 9.25 0.27 -6.16
N TYR A 39 10.30 1.04 -6.43
CA TYR A 39 11.40 0.62 -7.26
C TYR A 39 12.61 0.22 -6.42
N GLY A 40 13.21 -0.91 -6.75
CA GLY A 40 14.40 -1.42 -6.05
C GLY A 40 14.06 -2.39 -4.92
N HIS A 41 14.88 -2.38 -3.87
CA HIS A 41 14.76 -3.33 -2.77
C HIS A 41 13.51 -3.07 -1.93
N ILE A 42 12.87 -4.15 -1.46
CA ILE A 42 11.61 -4.09 -0.71
C ILE A 42 11.72 -3.27 0.58
N ASP A 43 12.89 -3.18 1.19
CA ASP A 43 13.11 -2.42 2.42
C ASP A 43 12.78 -0.95 2.27
N ARG A 44 12.99 -0.38 1.07
CA ARG A 44 12.61 1.01 0.78
C ARG A 44 11.10 1.20 0.92
N ARG A 45 10.32 0.28 0.36
CA ARG A 45 8.86 0.32 0.45
C ARG A 45 8.38 0.14 1.88
N ILE A 46 8.93 -0.85 2.59
CA ILE A 46 8.60 -1.11 3.99
C ILE A 46 8.89 0.12 4.86
N LYS A 47 10.08 0.72 4.71
CA LYS A 47 10.45 1.94 5.43
C LYS A 47 9.43 3.06 5.19
N THR A 48 9.09 3.32 3.93
CA THR A 48 8.12 4.34 3.57
C THR A 48 6.75 4.08 4.18
N ILE A 49 6.24 2.84 4.09
CA ILE A 49 4.95 2.47 4.68
C ILE A 49 4.96 2.70 6.21
N LYS A 50 6.02 2.27 6.91
CA LYS A 50 6.17 2.48 8.36
C LYS A 50 6.22 3.95 8.74
N GLU A 51 6.98 4.75 8.01
CA GLU A 51 7.06 6.21 8.24
C GLU A 51 5.71 6.90 8.06
N LEU A 52 4.99 6.53 6.99
CA LEU A 52 3.65 7.07 6.72
C LEU A 52 2.63 6.60 7.76
N ALA A 53 2.64 5.33 8.13
CA ALA A 53 1.76 4.79 9.15
C ALA A 53 1.93 5.53 10.50
N ARG A 54 3.16 5.77 10.91
CA ARG A 54 3.46 6.55 12.12
C ARG A 54 3.04 8.01 11.98
N ARG A 55 3.35 8.64 10.84
CA ARG A 55 3.04 10.05 10.57
C ARG A 55 1.53 10.32 10.60
N TYR A 56 0.75 9.45 10.01
CA TYR A 56 -0.70 9.58 9.93
C TYR A 56 -1.43 8.85 11.07
N LYS A 57 -0.70 8.19 11.98
CA LYS A 57 -1.24 7.46 13.13
C LYS A 57 -2.36 6.50 12.72
N VAL A 58 -2.09 5.67 11.72
CA VAL A 58 -3.08 4.70 11.24
C VAL A 58 -3.20 3.52 12.19
N ASP A 59 -4.40 3.02 12.37
CA ASP A 59 -4.72 1.89 13.26
C ASP A 59 -4.47 0.55 12.58
N GLY A 60 -4.45 0.51 11.24
CA GLY A 60 -4.19 -0.69 10.46
C GLY A 60 -3.94 -0.41 8.99
N VAL A 61 -3.49 -1.41 8.26
CA VAL A 61 -3.15 -1.33 6.84
C VAL A 61 -3.95 -2.36 6.05
N ILE A 62 -4.55 -1.92 4.95
CA ILE A 62 -5.21 -2.81 3.98
C ILE A 62 -4.36 -2.84 2.72
N HIS A 63 -4.02 -4.03 2.26
CA HIS A 63 -3.32 -4.27 1.01
C HIS A 63 -4.25 -4.94 0.00
N PHE A 64 -4.48 -4.29 -1.13
CA PHE A 64 -5.15 -4.93 -2.25
C PHE A 64 -4.14 -5.71 -3.10
N SER A 65 -4.37 -7.01 -3.25
CA SER A 65 -3.53 -7.95 -3.98
C SER A 65 -4.22 -8.32 -5.30
N HIS A 66 -3.81 -7.66 -6.38
CA HIS A 66 -4.29 -8.05 -7.72
C HIS A 66 -3.64 -9.36 -8.17
N TRP A 67 -4.43 -10.32 -8.62
CA TRP A 67 -3.99 -11.68 -8.96
C TRP A 67 -2.85 -11.75 -9.98
N GLY A 68 -2.85 -10.87 -10.97
CA GLY A 68 -1.81 -10.78 -11.99
C GLY A 68 -0.52 -10.05 -11.59
N CYS A 69 -0.49 -9.41 -10.42
CA CYS A 69 0.63 -8.57 -10.02
C CYS A 69 1.69 -9.35 -9.24
N ARG A 70 2.69 -9.91 -9.94
CA ARG A 70 3.78 -10.66 -9.30
C ARG A 70 4.58 -9.83 -8.31
N GLN A 71 4.81 -8.56 -8.61
CA GLN A 71 5.60 -7.65 -7.76
C GLN A 71 4.90 -7.37 -6.44
N SER A 72 3.61 -7.10 -6.48
CA SER A 72 2.81 -6.88 -5.28
C SER A 72 2.73 -8.16 -4.44
N ASN A 73 2.36 -9.28 -5.06
CA ASN A 73 2.14 -10.55 -4.37
C ASN A 73 3.43 -11.15 -3.82
N GLY A 74 4.55 -11.05 -4.55
CA GLY A 74 5.84 -11.59 -4.13
C GLY A 74 6.40 -10.93 -2.86
N SER A 75 6.09 -9.67 -2.63
CA SER A 75 6.56 -8.91 -1.46
C SER A 75 5.62 -8.93 -0.26
N LEU A 76 4.40 -9.43 -0.44
CA LEU A 76 3.30 -9.33 0.51
C LEU A 76 3.64 -9.86 1.91
N ASN A 77 4.21 -11.06 2.00
CA ASN A 77 4.54 -11.67 3.29
C ASN A 77 5.66 -10.93 4.04
N ILE A 78 6.61 -10.35 3.31
CA ILE A 78 7.69 -9.57 3.90
C ILE A 78 7.13 -8.28 4.50
N ILE A 79 6.27 -7.57 3.76
CA ILE A 79 5.59 -6.37 4.24
C ILE A 79 4.74 -6.69 5.46
N ARG A 80 3.89 -7.74 5.37
CA ARG A 80 3.01 -8.16 6.47
C ARG A 80 3.80 -8.39 7.76
N ARG A 81 4.83 -9.23 7.73
CA ARG A 81 5.66 -9.53 8.91
C ARG A 81 6.27 -8.28 9.50
N SER A 82 6.84 -7.44 8.64
CA SER A 82 7.50 -6.22 9.07
C SER A 82 6.55 -5.21 9.74
N LEU A 83 5.28 -5.13 9.31
CA LEU A 83 4.28 -4.28 9.94
C LEU A 83 3.75 -4.91 11.24
N GLN A 84 3.54 -6.22 11.27
CA GLN A 84 3.10 -6.94 12.46
C GLN A 84 4.13 -6.88 13.60
N GLU A 85 5.43 -6.88 13.30
CA GLU A 85 6.50 -6.66 14.29
C GLU A 85 6.40 -5.30 14.99
N GLU A 86 5.78 -4.31 14.35
CA GLU A 86 5.48 -3.01 14.95
C GLU A 86 4.07 -2.93 15.58
N GLY A 87 3.37 -4.05 15.66
CA GLY A 87 2.02 -4.11 16.20
C GLY A 87 0.96 -3.50 15.27
N LEU A 88 1.27 -3.29 13.99
CA LEU A 88 0.35 -2.72 13.02
C LEU A 88 -0.43 -3.83 12.31
N PRO A 89 -1.75 -3.95 12.52
CA PRO A 89 -2.59 -4.93 11.86
C PRO A 89 -2.59 -4.79 10.34
N PHE A 90 -2.65 -5.93 9.63
CA PHE A 90 -2.50 -5.97 8.19
C PHE A 90 -3.51 -6.90 7.54
N LEU A 91 -4.45 -6.35 6.79
CA LEU A 91 -5.43 -7.09 6.00
C LEU A 91 -4.99 -7.18 4.54
N VAL A 92 -5.09 -8.36 3.95
CA VAL A 92 -4.93 -8.55 2.50
C VAL A 92 -6.29 -8.80 1.87
N LEU A 93 -6.62 -8.07 0.84
CA LEU A 93 -7.79 -8.30 -0.01
C LEU A 93 -7.31 -8.73 -1.39
N ASP A 94 -7.67 -9.94 -1.78
CA ASP A 94 -7.34 -10.47 -3.10
C ASP A 94 -8.47 -10.16 -4.08
N GLY A 95 -8.11 -9.83 -5.31
CA GLY A 95 -9.10 -9.56 -6.33
C GLY A 95 -8.54 -9.27 -7.70
N ASP A 96 -9.43 -9.06 -8.62
CA ASP A 96 -9.16 -8.57 -9.96
C ASP A 96 -9.63 -7.12 -10.08
N CYS A 97 -8.72 -6.22 -10.42
CA CYS A 97 -9.07 -4.80 -10.61
C CYS A 97 -9.58 -4.51 -12.03
N VAL A 98 -9.63 -5.50 -12.91
CA VAL A 98 -10.02 -5.35 -14.32
C VAL A 98 -11.39 -5.95 -14.61
N ASP A 99 -11.65 -7.16 -14.10
CA ASP A 99 -12.91 -7.88 -14.35
C ASP A 99 -13.80 -7.87 -13.10
N SER A 100 -14.90 -7.15 -13.20
CA SER A 100 -15.89 -7.04 -12.13
C SER A 100 -16.62 -8.35 -11.81
N LEU A 101 -16.61 -9.32 -12.72
CA LEU A 101 -17.18 -10.65 -12.48
C LEU A 101 -16.37 -11.46 -11.46
N ASN A 102 -15.11 -11.11 -11.29
CA ASN A 102 -14.21 -11.70 -10.30
C ASN A 102 -14.28 -11.00 -8.92
N TYR A 103 -15.23 -10.11 -8.71
CA TYR A 103 -15.41 -9.40 -7.46
C TYR A 103 -16.53 -9.99 -6.60
N ALA A 104 -16.15 -10.64 -5.50
CA ALA A 104 -17.06 -11.18 -4.51
C ALA A 104 -17.34 -10.16 -3.39
N SER A 105 -18.25 -9.21 -3.64
CA SER A 105 -18.51 -8.07 -2.74
C SER A 105 -18.82 -8.47 -1.30
N SER A 106 -19.63 -9.51 -1.08
CA SER A 106 -19.99 -9.98 0.26
C SER A 106 -18.80 -10.55 1.04
N GLN A 107 -17.89 -11.26 0.37
CA GLN A 107 -16.68 -11.79 1.02
C GLN A 107 -15.70 -10.66 1.39
N VAL A 108 -15.53 -9.69 0.50
CA VAL A 108 -14.68 -8.53 0.75
C VAL A 108 -15.25 -7.73 1.92
N GLN A 109 -16.55 -7.49 1.93
CA GLN A 109 -17.23 -6.79 3.02
C GLN A 109 -17.01 -7.49 4.36
N THR A 110 -17.28 -8.80 4.44
CA THR A 110 -17.09 -9.58 5.68
C THR A 110 -15.65 -9.50 6.19
N ARG A 111 -14.66 -9.52 5.30
CA ARG A 111 -13.24 -9.41 5.69
C ARG A 111 -12.88 -8.01 6.20
N ILE A 112 -13.44 -6.98 5.58
CA ILE A 112 -13.26 -5.58 6.04
C ILE A 112 -13.92 -5.40 7.40
N ASP A 113 -15.16 -5.85 7.58
CA ASP A 113 -15.89 -5.72 8.85
C ASP A 113 -15.14 -6.40 9.99
N GLY A 114 -14.69 -7.65 9.80
CA GLY A 114 -13.90 -8.34 10.81
C GLY A 114 -12.54 -7.68 11.09
N PHE A 115 -11.94 -7.04 10.11
CA PHE A 115 -10.72 -6.27 10.32
C PHE A 115 -10.98 -5.00 11.13
N LEU A 116 -12.06 -4.28 10.85
CA LEU A 116 -12.44 -3.07 11.60
C LEU A 116 -12.86 -3.39 13.05
N GLU A 117 -13.56 -4.50 13.27
CA GLU A 117 -13.87 -4.99 14.62
C GLU A 117 -12.60 -5.27 15.45
N MET A 118 -11.56 -5.80 14.80
CA MET A 118 -10.27 -6.04 15.47
C MET A 118 -9.53 -4.74 15.82
N LEU A 119 -9.77 -3.64 15.11
CA LEU A 119 -9.14 -2.34 15.35
C LEU A 119 -9.87 -1.52 16.44
N SER A 120 -11.10 -1.90 16.81
CA SER A 120 -11.93 -1.22 17.80
C SER A 120 -11.50 -1.61 19.21
#